data_3c8ba6c19622e83dac0fe6624ab877a3
#
_entry.id   3c8ba6c19622e83dac0fe6624ab877a3
#
_cell.length_a   1.000
_cell.length_b   1.000
_cell.length_c   1.000
_cell.angle_alpha   90.00
_cell.angle_beta   90.00
_cell.angle_gamma   90.00
#
_symmetry.space_group_name_H-M   'P 1'
#
loop_
_entity.id
_entity.type
_entity.pdbx_description
1 polymer ?
#
loop_
_entity_poly.entity_id
_entity_poly.type
_entity_poly.pdbx_seq_one_letter_code
_entity_poly.pdbx_strand_id
1 'polypeptide(L)'
;HSRPPVELCKRGEIRVERFLDAATEVFIEKGYQHARLSDIVARAGGSLATLYRVFGDKDGLARAIIQRRLHDLSERLETLNLSGMPPEQALRLTAERFAESLCTTESMVVHRITIGEGQSFPDLRDWFFDHAVQSVRETLRLYFEQEISAGRMRMPSATLASTQFFMMVFGDLVMRVSSGNIRHPELDELKA
;
A
#
# COMPACT_ATOMS: atom_id res chain seq x y z
N HIS A 1 3.49 21.35 -13.73
CA HIS A 1 4.64 21.89 -13.00
C HIS A 1 4.84 21.07 -11.71
N SER A 2 5.82 20.16 -11.71
CA SER A 2 6.25 19.44 -10.51
C SER A 2 6.85 20.45 -9.53
N ARG A 3 6.25 20.56 -8.34
CA ARG A 3 6.91 21.25 -7.22
C ARG A 3 8.15 20.47 -6.79
N PRO A 4 9.30 21.13 -6.54
CA PRO A 4 10.47 20.44 -6.01
C PRO A 4 10.17 19.87 -4.61
N PRO A 5 10.79 18.73 -4.25
CA PRO A 5 10.64 18.15 -2.91
C PRO A 5 11.14 19.14 -1.85
N VAL A 6 10.30 19.41 -0.86
CA VAL A 6 10.68 20.23 0.29
C VAL A 6 11.53 19.36 1.20
N GLU A 7 12.80 19.69 1.37
CA GLU A 7 13.62 19.12 2.44
C GLU A 7 12.99 19.47 3.80
N LEU A 8 12.37 18.49 4.42
CA LEU A 8 11.79 18.62 5.74
C LEU A 8 12.89 18.40 6.78
N CYS A 9 13.06 19.34 7.72
CA CYS A 9 13.88 19.07 8.90
C CYS A 9 13.19 18.00 9.78
N LYS A 10 13.93 17.30 10.65
CA LYS A 10 13.43 16.24 11.54
C LYS A 10 12.07 16.54 12.22
N ARG A 11 11.82 17.80 12.60
CA ARG A 11 10.52 18.24 13.17
C ARG A 11 9.39 18.26 12.14
N GLY A 12 9.73 18.50 10.87
CA GLY A 12 8.77 18.44 9.76
C GLY A 12 8.32 17.02 9.45
N GLU A 13 9.26 16.07 9.47
CA GLU A 13 8.99 14.64 9.25
C GLU A 13 8.06 14.07 10.34
N ILE A 14 8.38 14.34 11.63
CA ILE A 14 7.53 13.92 12.76
C ILE A 14 6.10 14.48 12.62
N ARG A 15 5.97 15.71 12.12
CA ARG A 15 4.64 16.31 11.91
C ARG A 15 3.88 15.68 10.76
N VAL A 16 4.57 15.33 9.67
CA VAL A 16 4.00 14.59 8.54
C VAL A 16 3.46 13.26 9.02
N GLU A 17 4.25 12.47 9.74
CA GLU A 17 3.84 11.17 10.28
C GLU A 17 2.60 11.28 11.18
N ARG A 18 2.54 12.26 12.06
CA ARG A 18 1.36 12.51 12.91
C ARG A 18 0.10 12.80 12.11
N PHE A 19 0.20 13.53 11.00
CA PHE A 19 -0.94 13.78 10.13
C PHE A 19 -1.39 12.51 9.40
N LEU A 20 -0.45 11.68 8.94
CA LEU A 20 -0.78 10.42 8.27
C LEU A 20 -1.44 9.43 9.23
N ASP A 21 -0.94 9.31 10.47
CA ASP A 21 -1.52 8.44 11.49
C ASP A 21 -2.93 8.92 11.88
N ALA A 22 -3.09 10.20 12.16
CA ALA A 22 -4.39 10.77 12.49
C ALA A 22 -5.39 10.64 11.34
N ALA A 23 -4.94 10.80 10.09
CA ALA A 23 -5.77 10.63 8.91
C ALA A 23 -6.24 9.18 8.76
N THR A 24 -5.34 8.22 8.95
CA THR A 24 -5.67 6.78 8.93
C THR A 24 -6.76 6.46 9.95
N GLU A 25 -6.62 6.93 11.19
CA GLU A 25 -7.62 6.72 12.24
C GLU A 25 -8.98 7.37 11.91
N VAL A 26 -8.96 8.62 11.44
CA VAL A 26 -10.21 9.34 11.07
C VAL A 26 -10.90 8.67 9.88
N PHE A 27 -10.14 8.19 8.88
CA PHE A 27 -10.70 7.48 7.74
C PHE A 27 -11.33 6.14 8.13
N ILE A 28 -10.77 5.44 9.12
CA ILE A 28 -11.38 4.22 9.67
C ILE A 28 -12.68 4.53 10.39
N GLU A 29 -12.67 5.53 11.26
CA GLU A 29 -13.80 5.84 12.13
C GLU A 29 -15.00 6.41 11.36
N LYS A 30 -14.73 7.33 10.43
CA LYS A 30 -15.76 8.13 9.74
C LYS A 30 -16.00 7.71 8.29
N GLY A 31 -15.13 6.87 7.72
CA GLY A 31 -15.05 6.66 6.28
C GLY A 31 -14.39 7.84 5.57
N TYR A 32 -13.83 7.57 4.38
CA TYR A 32 -13.11 8.60 3.63
C TYR A 32 -14.02 9.75 3.21
N GLN A 33 -15.23 9.45 2.74
CA GLN A 33 -16.18 10.45 2.25
C GLN A 33 -16.52 11.50 3.33
N HIS A 34 -16.77 11.07 4.57
CA HIS A 34 -17.23 11.94 5.65
C HIS A 34 -16.11 12.51 6.53
N ALA A 35 -14.88 12.04 6.35
CA ALA A 35 -13.71 12.55 7.05
C ALA A 35 -13.42 13.99 6.65
N ARG A 36 -13.22 14.86 7.63
CA ARG A 36 -12.88 16.28 7.44
C ARG A 36 -11.43 16.52 7.84
N LEU A 37 -10.73 17.40 7.11
CA LEU A 37 -9.36 17.78 7.44
C LEU A 37 -9.25 18.42 8.82
N SER A 38 -10.32 19.10 9.29
CA SER A 38 -10.40 19.64 10.65
C SER A 38 -10.36 18.57 11.74
N ASP A 39 -10.98 17.40 11.52
CA ASP A 39 -10.94 16.27 12.45
C ASP A 39 -9.51 15.70 12.56
N ILE A 40 -8.83 15.63 11.42
CA ILE A 40 -7.45 15.15 11.34
C ILE A 40 -6.50 16.10 12.07
N VAL A 41 -6.63 17.40 11.85
CA VAL A 41 -5.85 18.43 12.55
C VAL A 41 -6.10 18.40 14.05
N ALA A 42 -7.36 18.26 14.48
CA ALA A 42 -7.70 18.18 15.89
C ALA A 42 -7.04 16.99 16.59
N ARG A 43 -6.90 15.87 15.88
CA ARG A 43 -6.25 14.64 16.40
C ARG A 43 -4.74 14.71 16.35
N ALA A 44 -4.17 15.14 15.23
CA ALA A 44 -2.71 15.20 15.02
C ALA A 44 -2.03 16.30 15.81
N GLY A 45 -2.77 17.36 16.15
CA GLY A 45 -2.21 18.65 16.55
C GLY A 45 -1.61 19.41 15.35
N GLY A 46 -1.63 20.73 15.40
CA GLY A 46 -1.13 21.57 14.32
C GLY A 46 -2.23 22.47 13.74
N SER A 47 -2.10 22.85 12.47
CA SER A 47 -3.05 23.75 11.82
C SER A 47 -3.49 23.24 10.45
N LEU A 48 -4.70 23.61 10.04
CA LEU A 48 -5.19 23.37 8.68
C LEU A 48 -4.26 23.97 7.61
N ALA A 49 -3.71 25.16 7.86
CA ALA A 49 -2.76 25.79 6.95
C ALA A 49 -1.51 24.93 6.72
N THR A 50 -1.01 24.28 7.77
CA THR A 50 0.13 23.35 7.65
C THR A 50 -0.28 22.13 6.85
N LEU A 51 -1.43 21.54 7.11
CA LEU A 51 -1.92 20.38 6.39
C LEU A 51 -2.08 20.68 4.89
N TYR A 52 -2.75 21.78 4.54
CA TYR A 52 -2.90 22.22 3.15
C TYR A 52 -1.58 22.48 2.46
N ARG A 53 -0.62 23.07 3.16
CA ARG A 53 0.72 23.34 2.60
C ARG A 53 1.47 22.05 2.28
N VAL A 54 1.36 21.02 3.11
CA VAL A 54 2.10 19.76 2.97
C VAL A 54 1.42 18.82 1.97
N PHE A 55 0.12 18.63 2.08
CA PHE A 55 -0.62 17.62 1.33
C PHE A 55 -1.51 18.20 0.23
N GLY A 56 -1.84 19.48 0.28
CA GLY A 56 -2.75 20.13 -0.65
C GLY A 56 -4.21 19.95 -0.27
N ASP A 57 -4.68 18.73 -0.24
CA ASP A 57 -6.08 18.39 0.04
C ASP A 57 -6.22 16.99 0.68
N LYS A 58 -7.44 16.50 0.80
CA LYS A 58 -7.73 15.17 1.34
C LYS A 58 -7.20 14.05 0.45
N ASP A 59 -7.26 14.22 -0.87
CA ASP A 59 -6.73 13.26 -1.84
C ASP A 59 -5.19 13.20 -1.77
N GLY A 60 -4.53 14.35 -1.66
CA GLY A 60 -3.08 14.42 -1.46
C GLY A 60 -2.63 13.72 -0.17
N LEU A 61 -3.42 13.86 0.90
CA LEU A 61 -3.17 13.16 2.16
C LEU A 61 -3.35 11.65 2.02
N ALA A 62 -4.41 11.19 1.33
CA ALA A 62 -4.61 9.77 1.04
C ALA A 62 -3.49 9.18 0.17
N ARG A 63 -3.04 9.91 -0.86
CA ARG A 63 -1.89 9.51 -1.68
C ARG A 63 -0.61 9.39 -0.86
N ALA A 64 -0.39 10.29 0.09
CA ALA A 64 0.77 10.23 0.99
C ALA A 64 0.73 8.98 1.90
N ILE A 65 -0.44 8.59 2.40
CA ILE A 65 -0.63 7.34 3.12
C ILE A 65 -0.27 6.13 2.23
N ILE A 66 -0.76 6.11 0.99
CA ILE A 66 -0.46 5.04 0.04
C ILE A 66 1.05 4.98 -0.25
N GLN A 67 1.70 6.14 -0.46
CA GLN A 67 3.15 6.21 -0.71
C GLN A 67 3.96 5.69 0.48
N ARG A 68 3.62 6.09 1.71
CA ARG A 68 4.25 5.57 2.94
C ARG A 68 4.18 4.05 2.99
N ARG A 69 2.99 3.51 2.75
CA ARG A 69 2.75 2.08 2.75
C ARG A 69 3.55 1.32 1.67
N LEU A 70 3.66 1.89 0.48
CA LEU A 70 4.49 1.32 -0.60
C LEU A 70 5.98 1.33 -0.23
N HIS A 71 6.45 2.40 0.38
CA HIS A 71 7.82 2.50 0.86
C HIS A 71 8.12 1.43 1.92
N ASP A 72 7.26 1.28 2.92
CA ASP A 72 7.39 0.26 3.96
C ASP A 72 7.41 -1.16 3.38
N LEU A 73 6.57 -1.43 2.37
CA LEU A 73 6.55 -2.70 1.68
C LEU A 73 7.85 -2.94 0.90
N SER A 74 8.34 -1.93 0.18
CA SER A 74 9.60 -2.00 -0.57
C SER A 74 10.78 -2.29 0.37
N GLU A 75 10.92 -1.57 1.47
CA GLU A 75 11.95 -1.81 2.47
C GLU A 75 11.90 -3.23 3.04
N ARG A 76 10.69 -3.73 3.35
CA ARG A 76 10.50 -5.10 3.84
C ARG A 76 10.91 -6.16 2.81
N LEU A 77 10.66 -5.92 1.53
CA LEU A 77 11.07 -6.82 0.45
C LEU A 77 12.58 -6.76 0.20
N GLU A 78 13.18 -5.58 0.26
CA GLU A 78 14.63 -5.41 0.11
C GLU A 78 15.42 -6.08 1.24
N THR A 79 14.87 -6.14 2.46
CA THR A 79 15.49 -6.87 3.58
C THR A 79 15.47 -8.40 3.38
N LEU A 80 14.63 -8.92 2.48
CA LEU A 80 14.65 -10.32 2.10
C LEU A 80 15.82 -10.53 1.12
N ASN A 81 16.90 -11.11 1.60
CA ASN A 81 18.00 -11.51 0.72
C ASN A 81 17.56 -12.75 -0.07
N LEU A 82 16.86 -12.54 -1.17
CA LEU A 82 16.38 -13.62 -2.06
C LEU A 82 17.48 -14.14 -2.99
N SER A 83 18.67 -13.51 -3.00
CA SER A 83 19.77 -13.89 -3.87
C SER A 83 20.27 -15.29 -3.54
N GLY A 84 20.27 -16.18 -4.53
CA GLY A 84 20.71 -17.58 -4.36
C GLY A 84 19.72 -18.49 -3.63
N MET A 85 18.57 -17.97 -3.21
CA MET A 85 17.51 -18.75 -2.57
C MET A 85 16.77 -19.60 -3.62
N PRO A 86 16.36 -20.85 -3.31
CA PRO A 86 15.47 -21.60 -4.18
C PRO A 86 14.18 -20.84 -4.47
N PRO A 87 13.68 -20.82 -5.72
CA PRO A 87 12.50 -20.01 -6.09
C PRO A 87 11.25 -20.28 -5.24
N GLU A 88 11.01 -21.53 -4.85
CA GLU A 88 9.89 -21.89 -3.97
C GLU A 88 9.98 -21.17 -2.61
N GLN A 89 11.15 -21.15 -2.01
CA GLN A 89 11.38 -20.49 -0.72
C GLN A 89 11.27 -18.96 -0.86
N ALA A 90 11.84 -18.41 -1.93
CA ALA A 90 11.76 -16.97 -2.21
C ALA A 90 10.32 -16.50 -2.39
N LEU A 91 9.51 -17.23 -3.17
CA LEU A 91 8.10 -16.91 -3.38
C LEU A 91 7.27 -17.06 -2.11
N ARG A 92 7.53 -18.07 -1.29
CA ARG A 92 6.87 -18.27 0.00
C ARG A 92 7.11 -17.06 0.92
N LEU A 93 8.37 -16.68 1.12
CA LEU A 93 8.73 -15.52 1.95
C LEU A 93 8.12 -14.22 1.41
N THR A 94 8.12 -14.05 0.08
CA THR A 94 7.50 -12.89 -0.55
C THR A 94 5.99 -12.86 -0.30
N ALA A 95 5.30 -14.00 -0.42
CA ALA A 95 3.87 -14.12 -0.14
C ALA A 95 3.56 -13.81 1.34
N GLU A 96 4.35 -14.33 2.27
CA GLU A 96 4.21 -14.05 3.71
C GLU A 96 4.35 -12.54 4.00
N ARG A 97 5.36 -11.87 3.41
CA ARG A 97 5.55 -10.43 3.57
C ARG A 97 4.41 -9.60 2.98
N PHE A 98 3.90 -10.00 1.83
CA PHE A 98 2.73 -9.37 1.24
C PHE A 98 1.49 -9.54 2.13
N ALA A 99 1.23 -10.74 2.63
CA ALA A 99 0.11 -11.01 3.54
C ALA A 99 0.22 -10.18 4.83
N GLU A 100 1.38 -10.12 5.45
CA GLU A 100 1.64 -9.26 6.62
C GLU A 100 1.38 -7.78 6.31
N SER A 101 1.79 -7.30 5.15
CA SER A 101 1.56 -5.92 4.70
C SER A 101 0.08 -5.60 4.51
N LEU A 102 -0.74 -6.56 4.10
CA LEU A 102 -2.19 -6.39 3.92
C LEU A 102 -2.95 -6.33 5.24
N CYS A 103 -2.44 -6.95 6.29
CA CYS A 103 -3.10 -7.06 7.60
C CYS A 103 -2.92 -5.82 8.49
N THR A 104 -2.42 -4.71 7.94
CA THR A 104 -2.30 -3.45 8.68
C THR A 104 -3.58 -2.62 8.57
N THR A 105 -3.86 -1.85 9.61
CA THR A 105 -4.97 -0.88 9.64
C THR A 105 -4.92 0.09 8.47
N GLU A 106 -3.74 0.58 8.15
CA GLU A 106 -3.50 1.49 7.03
C GLU A 106 -3.81 0.84 5.67
N SER A 107 -3.40 -0.43 5.50
CA SER A 107 -3.74 -1.22 4.31
C SER A 107 -5.25 -1.35 4.12
N MET A 108 -5.99 -1.61 5.20
CA MET A 108 -7.44 -1.72 5.16
C MET A 108 -8.10 -0.42 4.70
N VAL A 109 -7.65 0.72 5.23
CA VAL A 109 -8.14 2.05 4.81
C VAL A 109 -7.89 2.26 3.33
N VAL A 110 -6.66 2.03 2.88
CA VAL A 110 -6.28 2.22 1.47
C VAL A 110 -7.17 1.38 0.55
N HIS A 111 -7.34 0.08 0.84
CA HIS A 111 -8.13 -0.80 -0.02
C HIS A 111 -9.63 -0.47 0.01
N ARG A 112 -10.16 -0.04 1.15
CA ARG A 112 -11.56 0.43 1.22
C ARG A 112 -11.79 1.65 0.36
N ILE A 113 -10.92 2.65 0.43
CA ILE A 113 -11.05 3.88 -0.35
C ILE A 113 -10.89 3.60 -1.83
N THR A 114 -9.81 2.88 -2.22
CA THR A 114 -9.42 2.75 -3.61
C THR A 114 -10.20 1.67 -4.37
N ILE A 115 -10.61 0.61 -3.70
CA ILE A 115 -11.35 -0.51 -4.30
C ILE A 115 -12.81 -0.49 -3.87
N GLY A 116 -13.09 -0.42 -2.56
CA GLY A 116 -14.46 -0.45 -2.05
C GLY A 116 -15.28 0.78 -2.46
N GLU A 117 -14.70 1.97 -2.37
CA GLU A 117 -15.35 3.24 -2.72
C GLU A 117 -14.79 3.84 -4.03
N GLY A 118 -14.05 3.07 -4.82
CA GLY A 118 -13.30 3.56 -5.98
C GLY A 118 -14.15 4.20 -7.08
N GLN A 119 -15.45 3.91 -7.15
CA GLN A 119 -16.35 4.60 -8.07
C GLN A 119 -16.63 6.05 -7.64
N SER A 120 -16.60 6.32 -6.35
CA SER A 120 -16.78 7.67 -5.80
C SER A 120 -15.51 8.52 -5.88
N PHE A 121 -14.34 7.87 -5.96
CA PHE A 121 -13.03 8.53 -5.97
C PHE A 121 -12.15 8.01 -7.12
N PRO A 122 -12.56 8.22 -8.39
CA PRO A 122 -11.90 7.62 -9.55
C PRO A 122 -10.44 8.04 -9.71
N ASP A 123 -10.12 9.31 -9.47
CA ASP A 123 -8.74 9.82 -9.62
C ASP A 123 -7.78 9.18 -8.60
N LEU A 124 -8.22 9.00 -7.37
CA LEU A 124 -7.43 8.34 -6.33
C LEU A 124 -7.29 6.84 -6.60
N ARG A 125 -8.38 6.18 -7.06
CA ARG A 125 -8.37 4.79 -7.49
C ARG A 125 -7.37 4.57 -8.63
N ASP A 126 -7.47 5.35 -9.69
CA ASP A 126 -6.63 5.19 -10.89
C ASP A 126 -5.16 5.44 -10.53
N TRP A 127 -4.90 6.48 -9.73
CA TRP A 127 -3.57 6.74 -9.21
C TRP A 127 -3.02 5.56 -8.37
N PHE A 128 -3.85 4.94 -7.52
CA PHE A 128 -3.46 3.76 -6.74
C PHE A 128 -3.08 2.58 -7.64
N PHE A 129 -3.89 2.28 -8.65
CA PHE A 129 -3.59 1.20 -9.58
C PHE A 129 -2.31 1.44 -10.36
N ASP A 130 -2.08 2.66 -10.85
CA ASP A 130 -0.92 3.00 -11.66
C ASP A 130 0.38 3.01 -10.83
N HIS A 131 0.35 3.46 -9.59
CA HIS A 131 1.54 3.66 -8.78
C HIS A 131 1.79 2.53 -7.77
N ALA A 132 0.74 1.91 -7.24
CA ALA A 132 0.87 0.85 -6.25
C ALA A 132 0.79 -0.55 -6.88
N VAL A 133 -0.33 -0.87 -7.48
CA VAL A 133 -0.58 -2.22 -8.01
C VAL A 133 0.40 -2.56 -9.13
N GLN A 134 0.59 -1.65 -10.08
CA GLN A 134 1.51 -1.87 -11.19
C GLN A 134 2.97 -1.95 -10.74
N SER A 135 3.39 -1.16 -9.76
CA SER A 135 4.74 -1.23 -9.20
C SER A 135 5.05 -2.61 -8.60
N VAL A 136 4.14 -3.16 -7.79
CA VAL A 136 4.30 -4.49 -7.20
C VAL A 136 4.32 -5.57 -8.28
N ARG A 137 3.43 -5.49 -9.26
CA ARG A 137 3.38 -6.47 -10.36
C ARG A 137 4.63 -6.43 -11.23
N GLU A 138 5.19 -5.24 -11.47
CA GLU A 138 6.42 -5.08 -12.23
C GLU A 138 7.62 -5.66 -11.48
N THR A 139 7.73 -5.45 -10.17
CA THR A 139 8.76 -6.07 -9.33
C THR A 139 8.69 -7.60 -9.41
N LEU A 140 7.51 -8.18 -9.33
CA LEU A 140 7.29 -9.62 -9.48
C LEU A 140 7.65 -10.10 -10.89
N ARG A 141 7.27 -9.35 -11.93
CA ARG A 141 7.58 -9.69 -13.32
C ARG A 141 9.09 -9.77 -13.56
N LEU A 142 9.83 -8.77 -13.06
CA LEU A 142 11.30 -8.75 -13.17
C LEU A 142 11.94 -9.94 -12.43
N TYR A 143 11.43 -10.28 -11.26
CA TYR A 143 11.90 -11.48 -10.54
C TYR A 143 11.67 -12.74 -11.37
N PHE A 144 10.48 -12.96 -11.91
CA PHE A 144 10.19 -14.13 -12.73
C PHE A 144 11.04 -14.17 -14.00
N GLU A 145 11.27 -13.04 -14.67
CA GLU A 145 12.17 -12.97 -15.84
C GLU A 145 13.59 -13.40 -15.49
N GLN A 146 14.11 -12.94 -14.35
CA GLN A 146 15.44 -13.31 -13.88
C GLN A 146 15.53 -14.81 -13.60
N GLU A 147 14.53 -15.40 -12.94
CA GLU A 147 14.51 -16.83 -12.63
C GLU A 147 14.38 -17.72 -13.88
N ILE A 148 13.56 -17.29 -14.84
CA ILE A 148 13.42 -17.98 -16.14
C ILE A 148 14.75 -17.90 -16.92
N SER A 149 15.36 -16.73 -17.01
CA SER A 149 16.62 -16.51 -17.73
C SER A 149 17.77 -17.31 -17.13
N ALA A 150 17.76 -17.49 -15.81
CA ALA A 150 18.74 -18.31 -15.10
C ALA A 150 18.46 -19.82 -15.17
N GLY A 151 17.37 -20.24 -15.81
CA GLY A 151 16.97 -21.65 -15.94
C GLY A 151 16.46 -22.27 -14.64
N ARG A 152 16.21 -21.47 -13.59
CA ARG A 152 15.70 -21.96 -12.31
C ARG A 152 14.18 -22.12 -12.28
N MET A 153 13.48 -21.46 -13.21
CA MET A 153 12.05 -21.63 -13.43
C MET A 153 11.71 -21.90 -14.90
N ARG A 154 10.65 -22.65 -15.13
CA ARG A 154 10.10 -22.93 -16.46
C ARG A 154 8.65 -22.51 -16.50
N MET A 155 8.37 -21.40 -17.17
CA MET A 155 6.99 -20.91 -17.38
C MET A 155 6.91 -20.10 -18.68
N PRO A 156 5.73 -20.07 -19.32
CA PRO A 156 5.57 -19.47 -20.65
C PRO A 156 5.69 -17.94 -20.67
N SER A 157 5.42 -17.28 -19.54
CA SER A 157 5.38 -15.82 -19.47
C SER A 157 5.58 -15.32 -18.05
N ALA A 158 6.60 -14.49 -17.82
CA ALA A 158 6.84 -13.80 -16.55
C ALA A 158 5.69 -12.86 -16.19
N THR A 159 5.09 -12.19 -17.18
CA THR A 159 3.92 -11.30 -17.00
C THR A 159 2.71 -12.08 -16.49
N LEU A 160 2.42 -13.24 -17.07
CA LEU A 160 1.33 -14.09 -16.63
C LEU A 160 1.58 -14.62 -15.22
N ALA A 161 2.79 -15.11 -14.96
CA ALA A 161 3.20 -15.62 -13.65
C ALA A 161 3.08 -14.55 -12.56
N SER A 162 3.54 -13.33 -12.82
CA SER A 162 3.42 -12.22 -11.86
C SER A 162 1.97 -11.88 -11.56
N THR A 163 1.10 -11.87 -12.57
CA THR A 163 -0.34 -11.63 -12.39
C THR A 163 -1.00 -12.73 -11.56
N GLN A 164 -0.72 -13.99 -11.88
CA GLN A 164 -1.27 -15.14 -11.14
C GLN A 164 -0.79 -15.17 -9.69
N PHE A 165 0.50 -14.96 -9.46
CA PHE A 165 1.04 -14.90 -8.11
C PHE A 165 0.45 -13.75 -7.30
N PHE A 166 0.37 -12.56 -7.90
CA PHE A 166 -0.28 -11.41 -7.28
C PHE A 166 -1.72 -11.73 -6.88
N MET A 167 -2.51 -12.30 -7.79
CA MET A 167 -3.91 -12.63 -7.51
C MET A 167 -4.07 -13.75 -6.46
N MET A 168 -3.19 -14.75 -6.43
CA MET A 168 -3.21 -15.78 -5.38
C MET A 168 -2.95 -15.22 -3.99
N VAL A 169 -2.01 -14.28 -3.86
CA VAL A 169 -1.64 -13.72 -2.56
C VAL A 169 -2.63 -12.65 -2.10
N PHE A 170 -3.08 -11.78 -3.00
CA PHE A 170 -3.88 -10.62 -2.66
C PHE A 170 -5.39 -10.79 -2.87
N GLY A 171 -5.81 -11.62 -3.83
CA GLY A 171 -7.16 -11.59 -4.38
C GLY A 171 -8.27 -11.77 -3.36
N ASP A 172 -8.28 -12.85 -2.60
CA ASP A 172 -9.34 -13.13 -1.61
C ASP A 172 -9.30 -12.12 -0.46
N LEU A 173 -8.11 -11.85 0.08
CA LEU A 173 -7.95 -10.95 1.22
C LEU A 173 -8.35 -9.52 0.87
N VAL A 174 -7.87 -9.00 -0.25
CA VAL A 174 -8.23 -7.66 -0.73
C VAL A 174 -9.73 -7.56 -0.98
N MET A 175 -10.35 -8.56 -1.58
CA MET A 175 -11.79 -8.59 -1.82
C MET A 175 -12.58 -8.53 -0.51
N ARG A 176 -12.21 -9.31 0.50
CA ARG A 176 -12.87 -9.31 1.81
C ARG A 176 -12.69 -8.00 2.56
N VAL A 177 -11.46 -7.46 2.58
CA VAL A 177 -11.17 -6.18 3.24
C VAL A 177 -11.92 -5.04 2.56
N SER A 178 -11.89 -4.97 1.22
CA SER A 178 -12.52 -3.89 0.46
C SER A 178 -14.04 -3.90 0.56
N SER A 179 -14.65 -5.10 0.63
CA SER A 179 -16.09 -5.26 0.80
C SER A 179 -16.57 -5.08 2.24
N GLY A 180 -15.67 -4.97 3.21
CA GLY A 180 -16.00 -4.91 4.63
C GLY A 180 -16.38 -6.26 5.25
N ASN A 181 -16.19 -7.37 4.53
CA ASN A 181 -16.45 -8.71 5.04
C ASN A 181 -15.50 -9.07 6.21
N ILE A 182 -14.23 -8.63 6.12
CA ILE A 182 -13.28 -8.69 7.22
C ILE A 182 -13.00 -7.27 7.69
N ARG A 183 -13.20 -7.01 8.99
CA ARG A 183 -12.92 -5.72 9.61
C ARG A 183 -11.48 -5.62 10.13
N HIS A 184 -10.93 -6.74 10.59
CA HIS A 184 -9.55 -6.91 11.06
C HIS A 184 -9.11 -8.32 10.70
N PRO A 185 -8.34 -8.51 9.60
CA PRO A 185 -7.78 -9.82 9.31
C PRO A 185 -6.73 -10.14 10.38
N GLU A 186 -6.96 -11.21 11.13
CA GLU A 186 -5.95 -11.74 12.03
C GLU A 186 -4.94 -12.55 11.20
N LEU A 187 -3.65 -12.29 11.44
CA LEU A 187 -2.55 -12.94 10.70
C LEU A 187 -2.61 -14.47 10.79
N ASP A 188 -3.17 -15.01 11.85
CA ASP A 188 -3.27 -16.45 12.08
C ASP A 188 -4.33 -17.11 11.18
N GLU A 189 -5.37 -16.38 10.76
CA GLU A 189 -6.36 -16.87 9.78
C GLU A 189 -5.80 -16.97 8.36
N LEU A 190 -4.70 -16.26 8.07
CA LEU A 190 -4.06 -16.25 6.75
C LEU A 190 -2.97 -17.32 6.59
N LYS A 191 -2.55 -17.94 7.70
CA LYS A 191 -1.53 -19.00 7.71
C LYS A 191 -2.11 -20.41 7.62
N ALA A 192 -3.42 -20.51 7.73
CA ALA A 192 -4.16 -21.77 7.61
C ALA A 192 -4.55 -22.05 6.16
#